data_35fc6c395197b163b0360c3c1b013f70
#
_entry.id   35fc6c395197b163b0360c3c1b013f70
#
_cell.length_a   1.000
_cell.length_b   1.000
_cell.length_c   1.000
_cell.angle_alpha   90.00
_cell.angle_beta   90.00
_cell.angle_gamma   90.00
#
_symmetry.space_group_name_H-M   'P 1'
#
loop_
_entity.id
_entity.type
_entity.pdbx_description
1 polymer ?
#
loop_
_entity_poly.entity_id
_entity_poly.type
_entity_poly.pdbx_seq_one_letter_code
_entity_poly.pdbx_strand_id
1 'polypeptide(L)'
;RYEYDTRINRICGMCNLENYDTTYDYLFSSAGSGPGFATWKRVANLWDDTYSFLNNEYDMHKFQAKYNTLDDKRYHETCKAHQAEGKAHWETIYSYACQLNSQLVIIPTRNLVHNNGIGVANSTHSDLTLDQVLPQLRQLTYQPSYELSFPIKHPLFILEDVEYMQKRLHVMGRDSRTHRKYVKIKSLIWRIRH
;
A
#
# COMPACT_ATOMS: atom_id res chain seq x y z
N ARG A 1 11.69 -18.56 0.73
CA ARG A 1 11.24 -18.86 2.10
C ARG A 1 9.72 -19.00 2.19
N TYR A 2 8.93 -18.10 1.60
CA TYR A 2 7.46 -18.06 1.75
C TYR A 2 6.68 -18.50 0.52
N GLU A 3 7.29 -19.18 -0.40
CA GLU A 3 6.66 -19.60 -1.66
C GLU A 3 5.38 -20.42 -1.45
N TYR A 4 5.41 -21.32 -0.48
CA TYR A 4 4.28 -22.20 -0.14
C TYR A 4 3.48 -21.74 1.09
N ASP A 5 3.85 -20.62 1.69
CA ASP A 5 3.13 -20.09 2.85
C ASP A 5 1.95 -19.24 2.39
N THR A 6 0.75 -19.79 2.50
CA THR A 6 -0.49 -19.15 2.06
C THR A 6 -0.88 -17.90 2.86
N ARG A 7 -0.24 -17.66 4.02
CA ARG A 7 -0.45 -16.44 4.80
C ARG A 7 0.21 -15.22 4.16
N ILE A 8 1.17 -15.42 3.26
CA ILE A 8 1.94 -14.33 2.65
C ILE A 8 1.48 -14.11 1.21
N ASN A 9 1.08 -12.88 0.91
CA ASN A 9 0.59 -12.46 -0.40
C ASN A 9 1.75 -12.05 -1.34
N ARG A 10 2.58 -11.11 -0.93
CA ARG A 10 3.66 -10.55 -1.77
C ARG A 10 4.81 -9.99 -0.93
N ILE A 11 5.89 -9.69 -1.62
CA ILE A 11 7.06 -8.98 -1.09
C ILE A 11 7.08 -7.60 -1.75
N CYS A 12 7.08 -6.55 -0.95
CA CYS A 12 7.19 -5.17 -1.42
C CYS A 12 8.65 -4.71 -1.36
N GLY A 13 9.07 -3.86 -2.30
CA GLY A 13 10.38 -3.21 -2.27
C GLY A 13 10.35 -1.87 -1.54
N MET A 14 9.18 -1.26 -1.40
CA MET A 14 9.04 0.05 -0.77
C MET A 14 8.66 -0.05 0.70
N CYS A 15 9.42 0.65 1.55
CA CYS A 15 9.05 0.99 2.92
C CYS A 15 8.46 2.40 2.96
N ASN A 16 7.18 2.55 3.32
CA ASN A 16 6.54 3.86 3.33
C ASN A 16 7.09 4.82 4.41
N LEU A 17 7.85 4.32 5.36
CA LEU A 17 8.50 5.10 6.40
C LEU A 17 9.98 5.40 6.09
N GLU A 18 10.44 5.09 4.86
CA GLU A 18 11.85 5.15 4.44
C GLU A 18 12.72 4.17 5.23
N ASN A 19 12.68 4.28 6.54
CA ASN A 19 13.42 3.46 7.49
C ASN A 19 12.53 3.15 8.70
N TYR A 20 12.53 1.92 9.15
CA TYR A 20 11.78 1.47 10.32
C TYR A 20 12.68 0.65 11.23
N ASP A 21 12.88 1.13 12.46
CA ASP A 21 13.81 0.53 13.38
C ASP A 21 13.25 -0.77 13.98
N THR A 22 13.93 -1.88 13.68
CA THR A 22 13.65 -3.21 14.19
C THR A 22 14.90 -4.07 14.08
N THR A 23 14.92 -5.20 14.75
CA THR A 23 16.02 -6.18 14.72
C THR A 23 16.06 -7.02 13.45
N TYR A 24 15.02 -6.94 12.61
CA TYR A 24 14.85 -7.72 11.38
C TYR A 24 15.00 -6.86 10.13
N ASP A 25 15.28 -7.48 8.99
CA ASP A 25 15.42 -6.76 7.73
C ASP A 25 14.08 -6.52 7.01
N TYR A 26 13.02 -7.15 7.50
CA TYR A 26 11.66 -6.95 7.02
C TYR A 26 10.64 -7.24 8.12
N LEU A 27 9.40 -6.80 7.87
CA LEU A 27 8.24 -7.01 8.74
C LEU A 27 7.05 -7.51 7.93
N PHE A 28 5.98 -7.89 8.62
CA PHE A 28 4.71 -8.27 7.99
C PHE A 28 3.64 -7.22 8.25
N SER A 29 2.85 -6.91 7.23
CA SER A 29 1.81 -5.90 7.27
C SER A 29 0.57 -6.35 6.51
N SER A 30 -0.60 -5.93 6.92
CA SER A 30 -1.86 -6.17 6.19
C SER A 30 -2.00 -5.28 4.94
N ALA A 31 -1.17 -4.24 4.80
CA ALA A 31 -1.15 -3.38 3.63
C ALA A 31 0.26 -3.13 3.13
N GLY A 32 0.44 -3.25 1.82
CA GLY A 32 1.70 -3.01 1.12
C GLY A 32 1.73 -1.70 0.34
N SER A 33 2.83 -1.50 -0.36
CA SER A 33 3.04 -0.43 -1.33
C SER A 33 3.04 -0.98 -2.75
N GLY A 34 2.72 -0.11 -3.73
CA GLY A 34 2.64 -0.49 -5.13
C GLY A 34 3.99 -0.67 -5.82
N PRO A 35 4.90 0.31 -5.77
CA PRO A 35 6.15 0.25 -6.52
C PRO A 35 7.05 -0.91 -6.08
N GLY A 36 7.58 -1.64 -7.07
CA GLY A 36 8.56 -2.70 -6.85
C GLY A 36 8.03 -3.81 -5.92
N PHE A 37 7.17 -4.69 -6.43
CA PHE A 37 6.75 -5.87 -5.68
C PHE A 37 7.02 -7.16 -6.46
N ALA A 38 7.15 -8.25 -5.71
CA ALA A 38 7.20 -9.61 -6.24
C ALA A 38 6.11 -10.47 -5.57
N THR A 39 5.56 -11.41 -6.31
CA THR A 39 4.55 -12.34 -5.81
C THR A 39 4.71 -13.73 -6.43
N TRP A 40 3.87 -14.67 -6.05
CA TRP A 40 3.88 -16.04 -6.51
C TRP A 40 2.66 -16.35 -7.38
N LYS A 41 2.79 -17.36 -8.23
CA LYS A 41 1.70 -17.85 -9.11
C LYS A 41 0.41 -18.12 -8.32
N ARG A 42 0.50 -18.66 -7.10
CA ARG A 42 -0.66 -18.91 -6.25
C ARG A 42 -1.46 -17.64 -5.92
N VAL A 43 -0.78 -16.49 -5.81
CA VAL A 43 -1.42 -15.19 -5.57
C VAL A 43 -1.91 -14.59 -6.88
N ALA A 44 -1.17 -14.75 -7.97
CA ALA A 44 -1.62 -14.33 -9.30
C ALA A 44 -2.95 -15.00 -9.69
N ASN A 45 -3.18 -16.23 -9.25
CA ASN A 45 -4.43 -16.96 -9.47
C ASN A 45 -5.63 -16.40 -8.67
N LEU A 46 -5.42 -15.45 -7.75
CA LEU A 46 -6.48 -14.73 -7.03
C LEU A 46 -6.96 -13.49 -7.80
N TRP A 47 -6.54 -13.34 -9.04
CA TRP A 47 -6.93 -12.23 -9.90
C TRP A 47 -8.45 -12.27 -10.17
N ASP A 48 -9.13 -11.17 -9.87
CA ASP A 48 -10.55 -10.97 -10.14
C ASP A 48 -10.73 -9.56 -10.73
N ASP A 49 -10.69 -9.47 -12.05
CA ASP A 49 -10.81 -8.23 -12.82
C ASP A 49 -12.22 -7.66 -12.84
N THR A 50 -13.21 -8.46 -12.45
CA THR A 50 -14.63 -8.08 -12.35
C THR A 50 -15.01 -7.56 -10.98
N TYR A 51 -14.11 -7.65 -10.00
CA TYR A 51 -14.39 -7.35 -8.58
C TYR A 51 -15.65 -8.08 -8.08
N SER A 52 -15.82 -9.35 -8.48
CA SER A 52 -17.00 -10.16 -8.22
C SER A 52 -17.35 -10.30 -6.74
N PHE A 53 -16.34 -10.22 -5.87
CA PHE A 53 -16.51 -10.23 -4.41
C PHE A 53 -17.43 -9.10 -3.90
N LEU A 54 -17.51 -7.95 -4.61
CA LEU A 54 -18.39 -6.84 -4.22
C LEU A 54 -19.87 -7.18 -4.34
N ASN A 55 -20.22 -8.19 -5.11
CA ASN A 55 -21.61 -8.62 -5.35
C ASN A 55 -22.17 -9.51 -4.23
N ASN A 56 -21.32 -9.97 -3.31
CA ASN A 56 -21.73 -10.77 -2.16
C ASN A 56 -21.97 -9.88 -0.93
N GLU A 57 -23.19 -9.46 -0.71
CA GLU A 57 -23.55 -8.55 0.40
C GLU A 57 -23.18 -9.10 1.78
N TYR A 58 -23.39 -10.41 2.01
CA TYR A 58 -23.07 -11.03 3.29
C TYR A 58 -21.57 -10.96 3.59
N ASP A 59 -20.74 -11.38 2.64
CA ASP A 59 -19.29 -11.37 2.81
C ASP A 59 -18.74 -9.94 2.91
N MET A 60 -19.32 -9.01 2.14
CA MET A 60 -18.97 -7.60 2.23
C MET A 60 -19.31 -6.98 3.57
N HIS A 61 -20.43 -7.34 4.16
CA HIS A 61 -20.75 -6.90 5.51
C HIS A 61 -19.71 -7.41 6.54
N LYS A 62 -19.30 -8.68 6.47
CA LYS A 62 -18.27 -9.27 7.33
C LYS A 62 -16.90 -8.61 7.09
N PHE A 63 -16.54 -8.41 5.82
CA PHE A 63 -15.31 -7.76 5.41
C PHE A 63 -15.21 -6.33 5.97
N GLN A 64 -16.26 -5.52 5.80
CA GLN A 64 -16.32 -4.14 6.29
C GLN A 64 -16.35 -4.03 7.81
N ALA A 65 -16.87 -5.03 8.52
CA ALA A 65 -16.79 -5.09 9.98
C ALA A 65 -15.34 -5.27 10.46
N LYS A 66 -14.53 -6.05 9.73
CA LYS A 66 -13.12 -6.30 10.03
C LYS A 66 -12.22 -5.14 9.56
N TYR A 67 -12.42 -4.67 8.33
CA TYR A 67 -11.64 -3.61 7.67
C TYR A 67 -12.46 -2.32 7.64
N ASN A 68 -12.39 -1.54 8.72
CA ASN A 68 -13.30 -0.41 8.96
C ASN A 68 -12.61 0.93 9.16
N THR A 69 -11.30 1.01 8.98
CA THR A 69 -10.56 2.28 9.03
C THR A 69 -11.03 3.23 7.93
N LEU A 70 -10.66 4.50 8.03
CA LEU A 70 -10.96 5.48 6.98
C LEU A 70 -10.28 5.13 5.64
N ASP A 71 -9.11 4.49 5.70
CA ASP A 71 -8.39 4.05 4.51
C ASP A 71 -9.09 2.85 3.86
N ASP A 72 -9.53 1.88 4.66
CA ASP A 72 -10.28 0.72 4.17
C ASP A 72 -11.57 1.14 3.47
N LYS A 73 -12.34 2.04 4.08
CA LYS A 73 -13.59 2.56 3.49
C LYS A 73 -13.36 3.27 2.16
N ARG A 74 -12.33 4.12 2.11
CA ARG A 74 -11.95 4.79 0.86
C ARG A 74 -11.53 3.78 -0.20
N TYR A 75 -10.77 2.79 0.18
CA TYR A 75 -10.29 1.75 -0.72
C TYR A 75 -11.44 0.93 -1.30
N HIS A 76 -12.42 0.61 -0.45
CA HIS A 76 -13.65 -0.06 -0.85
C HIS A 76 -14.43 0.75 -1.91
N GLU A 77 -14.61 2.06 -1.69
CA GLU A 77 -15.26 2.94 -2.67
C GLU A 77 -14.46 3.04 -3.99
N THR A 78 -13.13 2.98 -3.91
CA THR A 78 -12.28 2.92 -5.12
C THR A 78 -12.54 1.63 -5.91
N CYS A 79 -12.66 0.47 -5.25
CA CYS A 79 -12.96 -0.79 -5.93
C CYS A 79 -14.35 -0.78 -6.60
N LYS A 80 -15.35 -0.20 -5.94
CA LYS A 80 -16.69 -0.02 -6.55
C LYS A 80 -16.64 0.87 -7.80
N ALA A 81 -15.87 1.95 -7.74
CA ALA A 81 -15.70 2.82 -8.90
C ALA A 81 -15.02 2.08 -10.06
N HIS A 82 -13.96 1.30 -9.79
CA HIS A 82 -13.30 0.49 -10.81
C HIS A 82 -14.24 -0.56 -11.41
N GLN A 83 -15.04 -1.23 -10.57
CA GLN A 83 -16.06 -2.17 -11.06
C GLN A 83 -17.09 -1.48 -11.97
N ALA A 84 -17.62 -0.34 -11.54
CA ALA A 84 -18.61 0.42 -12.31
C ALA A 84 -18.06 0.94 -13.66
N GLU A 85 -16.76 1.24 -13.71
CA GLU A 85 -16.07 1.70 -14.92
C GLU A 85 -15.58 0.52 -15.80
N GLY A 86 -15.71 -0.72 -15.35
CA GLY A 86 -15.16 -1.91 -16.03
C GLY A 86 -13.63 -1.89 -16.14
N LYS A 87 -12.94 -1.28 -15.18
CA LYS A 87 -11.48 -1.14 -15.17
C LYS A 87 -10.83 -2.08 -14.17
N ALA A 88 -9.90 -2.90 -14.63
CA ALA A 88 -9.08 -3.76 -13.80
C ALA A 88 -7.80 -3.03 -13.38
N HIS A 89 -7.65 -2.76 -12.09
CA HIS A 89 -6.45 -2.16 -11.51
C HIS A 89 -5.77 -3.15 -10.56
N TRP A 90 -4.56 -3.53 -10.89
CA TRP A 90 -3.81 -4.55 -10.16
C TRP A 90 -3.62 -4.20 -8.67
N GLU A 91 -3.45 -2.91 -8.33
CA GLU A 91 -3.28 -2.45 -6.96
C GLU A 91 -4.50 -2.78 -6.10
N THR A 92 -5.69 -2.50 -6.61
CA THR A 92 -6.94 -2.77 -5.89
C THR A 92 -7.25 -4.26 -5.85
N ILE A 93 -7.09 -4.97 -6.96
CA ILE A 93 -7.39 -6.40 -7.06
C ILE A 93 -6.51 -7.20 -6.08
N TYR A 94 -5.19 -7.03 -6.12
CA TYR A 94 -4.31 -7.78 -5.22
C TYR A 94 -4.39 -7.35 -3.76
N SER A 95 -4.69 -6.09 -3.49
CA SER A 95 -4.86 -5.66 -2.09
C SER A 95 -6.13 -6.21 -1.48
N TYR A 96 -7.23 -6.25 -2.25
CA TYR A 96 -8.45 -6.90 -1.81
C TYR A 96 -8.28 -8.42 -1.67
N ALA A 97 -7.66 -9.09 -2.63
CA ALA A 97 -7.34 -10.51 -2.51
C ALA A 97 -6.52 -10.81 -1.25
N CYS A 98 -5.56 -9.96 -0.91
CA CYS A 98 -4.79 -10.06 0.33
C CYS A 98 -5.69 -9.99 1.57
N GLN A 99 -6.56 -9.00 1.64
CA GLN A 99 -7.45 -8.78 2.78
C GLN A 99 -8.53 -9.85 2.90
N LEU A 100 -9.18 -10.25 1.79
CA LEU A 100 -10.19 -11.30 1.76
C LEU A 100 -9.66 -12.65 2.26
N ASN A 101 -8.39 -12.94 1.95
CA ASN A 101 -7.73 -14.16 2.39
C ASN A 101 -6.98 -14.01 3.72
N SER A 102 -7.13 -12.87 4.42
CA SER A 102 -6.43 -12.57 5.68
C SER A 102 -4.91 -12.76 5.58
N GLN A 103 -4.35 -12.42 4.43
CA GLN A 103 -2.92 -12.54 4.15
C GLN A 103 -2.16 -11.29 4.58
N LEU A 104 -0.85 -11.44 4.74
CA LEU A 104 0.10 -10.38 5.02
C LEU A 104 1.05 -10.17 3.84
N VAL A 105 1.63 -9.00 3.78
CA VAL A 105 2.70 -8.66 2.83
C VAL A 105 4.01 -8.48 3.60
N ILE A 106 5.11 -8.75 2.93
CA ILE A 106 6.45 -8.49 3.44
C ILE A 106 6.84 -7.08 3.05
N ILE A 107 7.23 -6.27 4.03
CA ILE A 107 7.73 -4.91 3.86
C ILE A 107 9.19 -4.87 4.32
N PRO A 108 10.14 -4.40 3.53
CA PRO A 108 11.51 -4.21 3.99
C PRO A 108 11.54 -3.10 5.04
N THR A 109 12.43 -3.20 6.02
CA THR A 109 12.59 -2.18 7.07
C THR A 109 13.31 -0.94 6.58
N ARG A 110 14.00 -1.03 5.44
CA ARG A 110 14.57 0.09 4.70
C ARG A 110 14.01 0.10 3.28
N ASN A 111 13.79 1.29 2.73
CA ASN A 111 13.29 1.42 1.38
C ASN A 111 14.30 0.89 0.36
N LEU A 112 13.87 0.01 -0.55
CA LEU A 112 14.75 -0.63 -1.54
C LEU A 112 14.51 -0.12 -2.97
N VAL A 113 13.47 0.70 -3.19
CA VAL A 113 13.07 1.11 -4.54
C VAL A 113 12.76 2.59 -4.64
N HIS A 114 13.04 3.18 -5.79
CA HIS A 114 12.59 4.51 -6.16
C HIS A 114 11.37 4.42 -7.07
N ASN A 115 10.45 5.37 -6.94
CA ASN A 115 9.42 5.58 -7.93
C ASN A 115 9.74 6.84 -8.76
N ASN A 116 10.31 6.66 -9.92
CA ASN A 116 10.69 7.74 -10.83
C ASN A 116 9.55 8.16 -11.77
N GLY A 117 8.33 7.68 -11.57
CA GLY A 117 7.20 7.92 -12.49
C GLY A 117 6.56 9.30 -12.40
N ILE A 118 6.89 10.13 -11.41
CA ILE A 118 6.34 11.49 -11.30
C ILE A 118 7.22 12.45 -12.11
N GLY A 119 6.57 13.26 -12.97
CA GLY A 119 7.27 14.26 -13.80
C GLY A 119 8.03 13.67 -15.00
N VAL A 120 7.82 12.39 -15.30
CA VAL A 120 8.39 11.74 -16.49
C VAL A 120 7.32 11.71 -17.58
N ALA A 121 7.66 12.16 -18.77
CA ALA A 121 6.79 12.11 -19.95
C ALA A 121 6.31 10.65 -20.18
N ASN A 122 5.01 10.48 -20.41
CA ASN A 122 4.32 9.19 -20.60
C ASN A 122 4.20 8.32 -19.33
N SER A 123 4.35 8.89 -18.13
CA SER A 123 4.00 8.17 -16.91
C SER A 123 2.49 7.97 -16.80
N THR A 124 2.05 6.76 -16.46
CA THR A 124 0.63 6.38 -16.36
C THR A 124 -0.12 7.10 -15.23
N HIS A 125 0.58 7.73 -14.29
CA HIS A 125 -0.03 8.20 -13.04
C HIS A 125 0.15 9.69 -12.73
N SER A 126 0.82 10.50 -13.53
CA SER A 126 0.85 11.93 -13.27
C SER A 126 1.26 12.77 -14.47
N ASP A 127 0.36 13.64 -14.88
CA ASP A 127 0.66 14.87 -15.60
C ASP A 127 1.27 15.93 -14.67
N LEU A 128 1.60 15.56 -13.42
CA LEU A 128 2.11 16.45 -12.39
C LEU A 128 3.63 16.54 -12.48
N THR A 129 4.16 17.75 -12.53
CA THR A 129 5.58 17.99 -12.30
C THR A 129 5.91 17.79 -10.82
N LEU A 130 7.18 17.54 -10.50
CA LEU A 130 7.65 17.39 -9.11
C LEU A 130 7.21 18.55 -8.20
N ASP A 131 7.17 19.75 -8.75
CA ASP A 131 6.82 20.98 -8.03
C ASP A 131 5.34 21.01 -7.64
N GLN A 132 4.50 20.31 -8.39
CA GLN A 132 3.06 20.20 -8.16
C GLN A 132 2.70 19.09 -7.17
N VAL A 133 3.66 18.22 -6.84
CA VAL A 133 3.47 17.14 -5.87
C VAL A 133 3.75 17.67 -4.47
N LEU A 134 2.82 17.40 -3.56
CA LEU A 134 2.97 17.75 -2.15
C LEU A 134 4.27 17.21 -1.56
N PRO A 135 4.99 17.99 -0.72
CA PRO A 135 6.23 17.54 -0.09
C PRO A 135 6.12 16.18 0.59
N GLN A 136 5.00 15.89 1.27
CA GLN A 136 4.76 14.59 1.91
C GLN A 136 4.62 13.45 0.91
N LEU A 137 3.99 13.69 -0.25
CA LEU A 137 3.90 12.69 -1.32
C LEU A 137 5.21 12.54 -2.07
N ARG A 138 6.00 13.61 -2.20
CA ARG A 138 7.39 13.51 -2.71
C ARG A 138 8.22 12.60 -1.82
N GLN A 139 8.15 12.78 -0.50
CA GLN A 139 8.85 11.94 0.45
C GLN A 139 8.48 10.47 0.29
N LEU A 140 7.20 10.15 0.05
CA LEU A 140 6.74 8.77 -0.19
C LEU A 140 7.21 8.21 -1.55
N THR A 141 7.47 9.08 -2.53
CA THR A 141 7.77 8.67 -3.91
C THR A 141 9.27 8.66 -4.20
N TYR A 142 10.00 9.61 -3.62
CA TYR A 142 11.45 9.83 -3.85
C TYR A 142 12.27 9.54 -2.60
N GLN A 143 11.84 8.58 -1.81
CA GLN A 143 12.64 8.12 -0.67
C GLN A 143 14.00 7.61 -1.15
N PRO A 144 15.07 7.79 -0.36
CA PRO A 144 16.33 7.11 -0.60
C PRO A 144 16.12 5.59 -0.70
N SER A 145 16.87 4.93 -1.56
CA SER A 145 16.91 3.47 -1.59
C SER A 145 18.21 2.98 -0.96
N TYR A 146 18.10 1.85 -0.30
CA TYR A 146 19.19 1.22 0.43
C TYR A 146 19.45 -0.17 -0.12
N GLU A 147 20.66 -0.64 0.01
CA GLU A 147 21.01 -2.02 -0.32
C GLU A 147 20.66 -2.96 0.83
N LEU A 148 20.27 -4.19 0.48
CA LEU A 148 20.10 -5.26 1.45
C LEU A 148 21.46 -5.84 1.84
N SER A 149 21.67 -6.03 3.13
CA SER A 149 22.82 -6.78 3.63
C SER A 149 22.46 -8.26 3.77
N PHE A 150 23.39 -9.14 3.45
CA PHE A 150 23.23 -10.58 3.61
C PHE A 150 24.17 -11.13 4.70
N PRO A 151 23.74 -12.15 5.46
CA PRO A 151 22.45 -12.86 5.37
C PRO A 151 21.28 -12.05 5.92
N ILE A 152 20.10 -12.21 5.31
CA ILE A 152 18.87 -11.54 5.75
C ILE A 152 18.44 -12.03 7.14
N LYS A 153 18.17 -11.10 8.04
CA LYS A 153 17.63 -11.35 9.38
C LYS A 153 16.10 -11.50 9.30
N HIS A 154 15.63 -12.73 9.45
CA HIS A 154 14.23 -13.08 9.33
C HIS A 154 13.48 -12.90 10.66
N PRO A 155 12.22 -12.38 10.66
CA PRO A 155 11.35 -12.48 11.82
C PRO A 155 11.14 -13.95 12.24
N LEU A 156 11.08 -14.19 13.55
CA LEU A 156 10.83 -15.52 14.10
C LEU A 156 9.39 -15.99 13.84
N PHE A 157 8.44 -15.06 13.88
CA PHE A 157 7.02 -15.34 13.71
C PHE A 157 6.43 -14.47 12.59
N ILE A 158 5.38 -14.99 11.94
CA ILE A 158 4.58 -14.23 10.98
C ILE A 158 3.47 -13.53 11.77
N LEU A 159 3.78 -12.33 12.24
CA LEU A 159 2.87 -11.46 12.97
C LEU A 159 2.81 -10.10 12.29
N GLU A 160 1.60 -9.54 12.19
CA GLU A 160 1.42 -8.19 11.68
C GLU A 160 2.07 -7.17 12.62
N ASP A 161 2.88 -6.27 12.06
CA ASP A 161 3.41 -5.11 12.76
C ASP A 161 2.37 -3.98 12.75
N VAL A 162 1.53 -3.95 13.78
CA VAL A 162 0.46 -2.97 13.93
C VAL A 162 1.02 -1.56 14.14
N GLU A 163 2.18 -1.44 14.79
CA GLU A 163 2.83 -0.15 15.02
C GLU A 163 3.31 0.47 13.69
N TYR A 164 3.92 -0.34 12.82
CA TYR A 164 4.25 0.08 11.46
C TYR A 164 3.01 0.59 10.72
N MET A 165 1.91 -0.15 10.79
CA MET A 165 0.65 0.23 10.15
C MET A 165 0.12 1.57 10.65
N GLN A 166 0.16 1.81 11.96
CA GLN A 166 -0.28 3.08 12.54
C GLN A 166 0.61 4.25 12.08
N LYS A 167 1.93 4.09 12.13
CA LYS A 167 2.89 5.10 11.65
C LYS A 167 2.70 5.37 10.16
N ARG A 168 2.53 4.33 9.35
CA ARG A 168 2.25 4.44 7.92
C ARG A 168 0.98 5.25 7.65
N LEU A 169 -0.12 4.94 8.32
CA LEU A 169 -1.38 5.67 8.17
C LEU A 169 -1.23 7.14 8.57
N HIS A 170 -0.45 7.41 9.62
CA HIS A 170 -0.15 8.78 10.06
C HIS A 170 0.61 9.56 8.99
N VAL A 171 1.73 9.03 8.48
CA VAL A 171 2.52 9.70 7.43
C VAL A 171 1.68 9.95 6.18
N MET A 172 0.77 9.04 5.83
CA MET A 172 -0.14 9.20 4.70
C MET A 172 -1.33 10.14 4.98
N GLY A 173 -1.48 10.68 6.19
CA GLY A 173 -2.61 11.50 6.59
C GLY A 173 -3.94 10.76 6.58
N ARG A 174 -3.93 9.47 6.93
CA ARG A 174 -5.07 8.55 6.84
C ARG A 174 -5.50 7.96 8.17
N ASP A 175 -4.83 8.32 9.26
CA ASP A 175 -5.06 7.85 10.62
C ASP A 175 -6.33 8.43 11.25
N SER A 176 -6.70 9.69 10.90
CA SER A 176 -7.88 10.36 11.43
C SER A 176 -8.54 11.31 10.44
N ARG A 177 -9.84 11.60 10.64
CA ARG A 177 -10.56 12.58 9.83
C ARG A 177 -9.98 13.99 9.98
N THR A 178 -9.54 14.36 11.19
CA THR A 178 -8.96 15.65 11.50
C THR A 178 -7.59 15.80 10.81
N HIS A 179 -6.72 14.83 10.93
CA HIS A 179 -5.43 14.82 10.27
C HIS A 179 -5.57 14.86 8.74
N ARG A 180 -6.53 14.12 8.18
CA ARG A 180 -6.84 14.14 6.75
C ARG A 180 -7.29 15.52 6.28
N LYS A 181 -8.14 16.22 7.06
CA LYS A 181 -8.55 17.61 6.76
C LYS A 181 -7.35 18.55 6.78
N TYR A 182 -6.52 18.43 7.80
CA TYR A 182 -5.30 19.23 7.94
C TYR A 182 -4.34 19.04 6.75
N VAL A 183 -4.07 17.81 6.34
CA VAL A 183 -3.23 17.50 5.18
C VAL A 183 -3.85 18.10 3.90
N LYS A 184 -5.18 18.00 3.70
CA LYS A 184 -5.86 18.61 2.55
C LYS A 184 -5.76 20.14 2.55
N ILE A 185 -5.92 20.79 3.70
CA ILE A 185 -5.81 22.25 3.82
C ILE A 185 -4.36 22.69 3.53
N LYS A 186 -3.37 22.01 4.09
CA LYS A 186 -1.96 22.27 3.76
C LYS A 186 -1.68 22.11 2.26
N SER A 187 -2.27 21.09 1.65
CA SER A 187 -2.20 20.84 0.23
C SER A 187 -2.74 22.00 -0.60
N LEU A 188 -3.91 22.52 -0.20
CA LEU A 188 -4.55 23.63 -0.90
C LEU A 188 -3.71 24.92 -0.76
N ILE A 189 -3.25 25.22 0.45
CA ILE A 189 -2.40 26.39 0.72
C ILE A 189 -1.09 26.31 -0.07
N TRP A 190 -0.49 25.13 -0.15
CA TRP A 190 0.73 24.93 -0.91
C TRP A 190 0.54 25.17 -2.42
N ARG A 191 -0.57 24.65 -3.01
CA ARG A 191 -0.93 24.87 -4.42
C ARG A 191 -1.21 26.34 -4.77
N ILE A 192 -1.69 27.12 -3.81
CA ILE A 192 -1.95 28.58 -4.00
C ILE A 192 -0.63 29.37 -3.98
N ARG A 193 0.39 28.86 -3.30
CA ARG A 193 1.69 29.56 -3.14
C ARG A 193 2.74 29.20 -4.16
N HIS A 194 2.50 28.15 -4.94
CA HIS A 194 3.41 27.62 -5.98
C HIS A 194 2.63 27.33 -7.26
#